data_e10ba8af6cda5b15521a9ce8eeedab9b
#
_entry.id   e10ba8af6cda5b15521a9ce8eeedab9b
#
_cell.length_a   1.000
_cell.length_b   1.000
_cell.length_c   1.000
_cell.angle_alpha   90.00
_cell.angle_beta   90.00
_cell.angle_gamma   90.00
#
_symmetry.space_group_name_H-M   'P 1'
#
loop_
_entity.id
_entity.type
_entity.pdbx_description
1 polymer ?
#
loop_
_entity_poly.entity_id
_entity_poly.type
_entity_poly.pdbx_seq_one_letter_code
_entity_poly.pdbx_strand_id
1 'polypeptide(L)'
;MNNYARERTSGHATSGWTKRLLVSASIFGLSFLAYPQTSSAFQDAQDQPQQDPQDAQQPAQNGAPQAPAYTPQTPEQLQQLVAPIALYPDSLVAQVLAGSTFPAQIVEADRWVQDHSDLKGDALAQAVDQQSWDPSVKALTAFPSVLANMDKNLSWTSSLGDAYYNQQQDVMDAVQVMRQKAQQTGNLKSTPQQNVEQQGSTIVIQPADPQIVYVPAYDPWLVYGYPITPWPYWYQYPGIWYGGPYLSFGVGFGVGFYGGYGWGWHNWGTNWHNHVVVYNHNTYYSRSNTFYNRNNYYHNGGYRGAESNVNRNLAQEHG
;
A
#
# COMPACT_ATOMS: atom_id res chain seq x y z
N MET A 1 26.14 -22.92 -57.44
CA MET A 1 25.40 -22.62 -58.66
C MET A 1 24.18 -21.79 -58.27
N ASN A 2 24.10 -20.58 -58.90
CA ASN A 2 23.03 -19.58 -58.90
C ASN A 2 22.60 -18.95 -57.55
N ASN A 3 23.05 -17.79 -57.15
CA ASN A 3 22.86 -16.41 -57.67
C ASN A 3 21.43 -16.07 -58.10
N TYR A 4 20.75 -15.19 -57.31
CA TYR A 4 20.10 -14.00 -57.86
C TYR A 4 19.98 -12.93 -56.76
N ALA A 5 20.69 -11.81 -57.04
CA ALA A 5 20.59 -10.54 -56.38
C ALA A 5 19.63 -9.61 -57.16
N ARG A 6 19.31 -8.45 -56.58
CA ARG A 6 18.64 -7.23 -57.12
C ARG A 6 17.19 -7.07 -56.71
N GLU A 7 16.68 -5.93 -56.31
CA GLU A 7 17.06 -4.55 -56.54
C GLU A 7 16.43 -3.60 -55.54
N ARG A 8 17.06 -2.45 -55.34
CA ARG A 8 16.60 -1.27 -54.60
C ARG A 8 15.49 -0.54 -55.37
N THR A 9 14.57 0.10 -54.65
CA THR A 9 14.04 1.41 -55.06
C THR A 9 13.76 2.28 -53.85
N SER A 10 14.38 3.45 -53.88
CA SER A 10 14.19 4.60 -53.01
C SER A 10 12.90 5.35 -53.38
N GLY A 11 12.20 5.86 -52.40
CA GLY A 11 11.11 6.81 -52.62
C GLY A 11 11.03 7.81 -51.48
N HIS A 12 11.66 8.95 -51.69
CA HIS A 12 11.47 10.17 -50.90
C HIS A 12 10.09 10.77 -51.19
N ALA A 13 9.35 11.13 -50.18
CA ALA A 13 8.33 12.17 -50.31
C ALA A 13 8.29 12.99 -49.03
N THR A 14 8.87 14.16 -49.10
CA THR A 14 8.75 15.27 -48.19
C THR A 14 7.40 15.95 -48.39
N SER A 15 6.65 16.21 -47.33
CA SER A 15 5.65 17.28 -47.32
C SER A 15 5.56 17.84 -45.90
N GLY A 16 6.12 19.03 -45.78
CA GLY A 16 5.98 19.90 -44.62
C GLY A 16 4.62 20.58 -44.61
N TRP A 17 4.09 20.77 -43.44
CA TRP A 17 3.09 21.82 -43.16
C TRP A 17 3.52 22.62 -41.96
N THR A 18 3.84 23.85 -42.25
CA THR A 18 4.18 24.92 -41.33
C THR A 18 2.92 25.66 -40.88
N LYS A 19 2.91 26.02 -39.60
CA LYS A 19 2.38 27.24 -38.98
C LYS A 19 0.87 27.54 -39.06
N ARG A 20 0.29 27.76 -37.91
CA ARG A 20 -0.30 29.07 -37.53
C ARG A 20 -0.48 29.18 -36.02
N LEU A 21 0.32 30.08 -35.44
CA LEU A 21 0.07 30.78 -34.18
C LEU A 21 -1.18 31.68 -34.34
N LEU A 22 -2.08 31.62 -33.36
CA LEU A 22 -3.03 32.69 -33.07
C LEU A 22 -2.96 33.07 -31.61
N VAL A 23 -2.29 34.18 -31.39
CA VAL A 23 -2.32 34.97 -30.16
C VAL A 23 -3.62 35.79 -30.18
N SER A 24 -4.47 35.65 -29.23
CA SER A 24 -5.56 36.60 -28.94
C SER A 24 -5.39 37.09 -27.50
N ALA A 25 -4.85 38.27 -27.39
CA ALA A 25 -4.87 39.11 -26.23
C ALA A 25 -6.27 39.77 -26.13
N SER A 26 -6.95 39.58 -25.04
CA SER A 26 -8.14 40.36 -24.68
C SER A 26 -7.85 41.13 -23.41
N ILE A 27 -7.62 42.40 -23.60
CA ILE A 27 -7.59 43.46 -22.60
C ILE A 27 -9.05 43.73 -22.17
N PHE A 28 -9.39 43.62 -20.91
CA PHE A 28 -10.58 44.22 -20.34
C PHE A 28 -10.23 45.15 -19.20
N GLY A 29 -10.72 46.38 -19.38
CA GLY A 29 -10.36 47.56 -18.65
C GLY A 29 -10.93 47.61 -17.22
N LEU A 30 -10.18 48.34 -16.40
CA LEU A 30 -10.62 48.85 -15.11
C LEU A 30 -11.74 49.86 -15.29
N SER A 31 -12.84 49.68 -14.56
CA SER A 31 -13.80 50.73 -14.28
C SER A 31 -13.79 51.01 -12.77
N PHE A 32 -13.15 52.10 -12.42
CA PHE A 32 -13.27 52.76 -11.10
C PHE A 32 -14.68 53.41 -11.00
N LEU A 33 -15.47 52.99 -10.03
CA LEU A 33 -16.60 53.76 -9.55
C LEU A 33 -16.29 54.31 -8.16
N ALA A 34 -16.10 55.64 -8.13
CA ALA A 34 -15.95 56.41 -6.92
C ALA A 34 -17.34 56.64 -6.31
N TYR A 35 -17.48 56.39 -5.02
CA TYR A 35 -18.62 56.86 -4.21
C TYR A 35 -18.15 58.00 -3.28
N PRO A 36 -18.95 59.04 -3.13
CA PRO A 36 -18.57 60.21 -2.35
C PRO A 36 -18.73 59.97 -0.86
N GLN A 37 -17.76 60.47 -0.12
CA GLN A 37 -17.80 60.58 1.34
C GLN A 37 -18.72 61.73 1.72
N THR A 38 -19.69 61.49 2.57
CA THR A 38 -20.39 62.52 3.33
C THR A 38 -19.94 62.48 4.75
N SER A 39 -19.17 63.49 5.12
CA SER A 39 -18.85 63.87 6.48
C SER A 39 -20.06 64.54 7.12
N SER A 40 -20.45 64.08 8.30
CA SER A 40 -21.24 64.89 9.24
C SER A 40 -20.67 64.68 10.64
N ALA A 41 -20.08 65.76 11.11
CA ALA A 41 -19.74 65.98 12.49
C ALA A 41 -21.02 66.27 13.29
N PHE A 42 -21.12 65.79 14.51
CA PHE A 42 -21.77 66.43 15.65
C PHE A 42 -21.44 65.69 16.94
N GLN A 43 -20.63 66.31 17.74
CA GLN A 43 -20.83 66.86 19.07
C GLN A 43 -20.81 65.90 20.26
N ASP A 44 -19.87 66.27 21.14
CA ASP A 44 -19.70 65.99 22.56
C ASP A 44 -20.95 65.70 23.38
N ALA A 45 -20.87 64.69 24.20
CA ALA A 45 -21.52 64.61 25.51
C ALA A 45 -20.75 63.67 26.47
N GLN A 46 -19.97 64.28 27.31
CA GLN A 46 -19.71 64.02 28.76
C GLN A 46 -19.73 62.62 29.33
N ASP A 47 -18.57 62.30 29.89
CA ASP A 47 -18.27 61.51 31.09
C ASP A 47 -19.43 60.86 31.86
N GLN A 48 -19.39 59.57 31.93
CA GLN A 48 -19.57 58.79 33.19
C GLN A 48 -18.76 57.50 33.12
N PRO A 49 -18.09 57.12 34.22
CA PRO A 49 -17.34 55.85 34.28
C PRO A 49 -18.32 54.70 34.47
N GLN A 50 -18.57 53.92 33.43
CA GLN A 50 -19.23 52.63 33.57
C GLN A 50 -18.20 51.54 33.82
N GLN A 51 -18.43 50.90 34.95
CA GLN A 51 -17.74 49.71 35.44
C GLN A 51 -17.70 48.65 34.34
N ASP A 52 -16.51 48.07 34.15
CA ASP A 52 -16.25 46.84 33.45
C ASP A 52 -17.17 45.71 34.00
N PRO A 53 -17.90 45.02 33.19
CA PRO A 53 -18.29 43.65 33.46
C PRO A 53 -17.14 42.78 33.02
N GLN A 54 -16.20 42.56 33.92
CA GLN A 54 -15.30 41.42 33.88
C GLN A 54 -16.13 40.14 33.80
N ASP A 55 -15.52 39.17 33.13
CA ASP A 55 -15.92 37.76 33.08
C ASP A 55 -17.14 37.42 32.19
N ALA A 56 -17.01 37.70 30.89
CA ALA A 56 -17.50 36.73 29.92
C ALA A 56 -16.52 35.54 29.95
N GLN A 57 -16.79 34.61 30.87
CA GLN A 57 -16.22 33.26 30.82
C GLN A 57 -16.35 32.75 29.40
N GLN A 58 -15.22 32.62 28.70
CA GLN A 58 -15.14 31.78 27.49
C GLN A 58 -15.77 30.43 27.86
N PRO A 59 -16.78 29.97 27.12
CA PRO A 59 -17.26 28.61 27.34
C PRO A 59 -16.03 27.70 27.20
N ALA A 60 -15.71 26.98 28.25
CA ALA A 60 -14.75 25.91 28.19
C ALA A 60 -15.05 25.12 26.92
N GLN A 61 -14.15 25.15 25.96
CA GLN A 61 -14.19 24.25 24.83
C GLN A 61 -14.13 22.85 25.47
N ASN A 62 -15.31 22.26 25.64
CA ASN A 62 -15.44 20.84 25.96
C ASN A 62 -14.67 20.14 24.87
N GLY A 63 -13.43 19.78 25.16
CA GLY A 63 -12.56 19.04 24.24
C GLY A 63 -13.34 17.84 23.74
N ALA A 64 -13.66 17.82 22.45
CA ALA A 64 -14.16 16.61 21.82
C ALA A 64 -13.20 15.49 22.23
N PRO A 65 -13.67 14.30 22.64
CA PRO A 65 -12.79 13.21 23.01
C PRO A 65 -11.83 13.00 21.86
N GLN A 66 -10.55 13.19 22.13
CA GLN A 66 -9.51 12.90 21.15
C GLN A 66 -9.59 11.41 20.84
N ALA A 67 -9.67 11.07 19.57
CA ALA A 67 -9.52 9.69 19.15
C ALA A 67 -8.17 9.16 19.69
N PRO A 68 -8.09 7.91 20.16
CA PRO A 68 -6.86 7.38 20.68
C PRO A 68 -5.75 7.48 19.63
N ALA A 69 -4.60 8.01 20.02
CA ALA A 69 -3.42 7.99 19.17
C ALA A 69 -3.07 6.52 18.84
N TYR A 70 -2.41 6.30 17.67
CA TYR A 70 -1.90 4.97 17.33
C TYR A 70 -1.12 4.39 18.52
N THR A 71 -1.48 3.20 18.95
CA THR A 71 -0.76 2.47 19.98
C THR A 71 0.24 1.54 19.30
N PRO A 72 1.55 1.74 19.47
CA PRO A 72 2.55 0.85 18.92
C PRO A 72 2.33 -0.61 19.34
N GLN A 73 2.46 -1.51 18.37
CA GLN A 73 2.42 -2.95 18.62
C GLN A 73 3.71 -3.39 19.31
N THR A 74 3.62 -4.35 20.22
CA THR A 74 4.81 -4.95 20.83
C THR A 74 5.56 -5.83 19.81
N PRO A 75 6.86 -6.14 20.05
CA PRO A 75 7.61 -7.04 19.17
C PRO A 75 6.91 -8.39 18.96
N GLU A 76 6.27 -8.95 19.98
CA GLU A 76 5.53 -10.22 19.89
C GLU A 76 4.28 -10.08 19.03
N GLN A 77 3.55 -8.97 19.15
CA GLN A 77 2.39 -8.67 18.31
C GLN A 77 2.80 -8.47 16.85
N LEU A 78 3.92 -7.78 16.60
CA LEU A 78 4.47 -7.63 15.24
C LEU A 78 4.90 -8.98 14.66
N GLN A 79 5.51 -9.86 15.45
CA GLN A 79 5.85 -11.22 15.01
C GLN A 79 4.59 -12.02 14.63
N GLN A 80 3.52 -11.94 15.43
CA GLN A 80 2.22 -12.54 15.08
C GLN A 80 1.67 -11.96 13.77
N LEU A 81 1.76 -10.65 13.61
CA LEU A 81 1.21 -9.93 12.47
C LEU A 81 1.94 -10.29 11.17
N VAL A 82 3.28 -10.41 11.19
CA VAL A 82 4.07 -10.75 10.02
C VAL A 82 4.23 -12.25 9.78
N ALA A 83 3.90 -13.11 10.75
CA ALA A 83 4.07 -14.55 10.64
C ALA A 83 3.51 -15.16 9.35
N PRO A 84 2.34 -14.74 8.83
CA PRO A 84 1.78 -15.29 7.59
C PRO A 84 2.57 -14.96 6.31
N ILE A 85 3.45 -13.97 6.34
CA ILE A 85 4.13 -13.46 5.13
C ILE A 85 5.67 -13.44 5.25
N ALA A 86 6.22 -13.64 6.44
CA ALA A 86 7.66 -13.45 6.68
C ALA A 86 8.54 -14.36 5.81
N LEU A 87 8.04 -15.51 5.38
CA LEU A 87 8.78 -16.48 4.56
C LEU A 87 8.53 -16.34 3.05
N TYR A 88 7.83 -15.29 2.63
CA TYR A 88 7.67 -14.97 1.21
C TYR A 88 8.97 -14.38 0.65
N PRO A 89 9.19 -14.47 -0.68
CA PRO A 89 10.27 -13.75 -1.36
C PRO A 89 10.21 -12.24 -1.08
N ASP A 90 11.36 -11.61 -1.01
CA ASP A 90 11.52 -10.21 -0.59
C ASP A 90 10.62 -9.23 -1.35
N SER A 91 10.55 -9.36 -2.68
CA SER A 91 9.68 -8.50 -3.50
C SER A 91 8.20 -8.70 -3.19
N LEU A 92 7.78 -9.92 -2.82
CA LEU A 92 6.38 -10.18 -2.44
C LEU A 92 6.08 -9.63 -1.04
N VAL A 93 7.02 -9.76 -0.09
CA VAL A 93 6.88 -9.09 1.22
C VAL A 93 6.71 -7.58 1.03
N ALA A 94 7.53 -6.97 0.17
CA ALA A 94 7.45 -5.54 -0.14
C ALA A 94 6.06 -5.15 -0.68
N GLN A 95 5.53 -5.91 -1.64
CA GLN A 95 4.20 -5.68 -2.22
C GLN A 95 3.08 -5.84 -1.20
N VAL A 96 3.14 -6.88 -0.34
CA VAL A 96 2.13 -7.12 0.70
C VAL A 96 2.15 -6.00 1.75
N LEU A 97 3.33 -5.60 2.23
CA LEU A 97 3.45 -4.49 3.19
C LEU A 97 2.93 -3.18 2.61
N ALA A 98 3.32 -2.84 1.39
CA ALA A 98 2.82 -1.65 0.70
C ALA A 98 1.31 -1.72 0.44
N GLY A 99 0.83 -2.84 -0.12
CA GLY A 99 -0.58 -3.08 -0.47
C GLY A 99 -1.50 -3.10 0.75
N SER A 100 -1.02 -3.58 1.91
CA SER A 100 -1.79 -3.58 3.15
C SER A 100 -2.20 -2.18 3.62
N THR A 101 -1.51 -1.15 3.15
CA THR A 101 -1.89 0.24 3.41
C THR A 101 -3.09 0.72 2.58
N PHE A 102 -3.59 -0.09 1.64
CA PHE A 102 -4.75 0.18 0.79
C PHE A 102 -5.83 -0.92 0.92
N PRO A 103 -6.36 -1.19 2.12
CA PRO A 103 -7.24 -2.34 2.34
C PRO A 103 -8.50 -2.32 1.46
N ALA A 104 -9.09 -1.16 1.19
CA ALA A 104 -10.23 -1.07 0.27
C ALA A 104 -9.86 -1.48 -1.17
N GLN A 105 -8.69 -1.07 -1.67
CA GLN A 105 -8.24 -1.47 -3.00
C GLN A 105 -7.88 -2.96 -3.07
N ILE A 106 -7.42 -3.58 -1.96
CA ILE A 106 -7.23 -5.04 -1.89
C ILE A 106 -8.55 -5.77 -2.16
N VAL A 107 -9.62 -5.36 -1.49
CA VAL A 107 -10.96 -5.93 -1.70
C VAL A 107 -11.45 -5.72 -3.14
N GLU A 108 -11.30 -4.51 -3.67
CA GLU A 108 -11.68 -4.19 -5.05
C GLU A 108 -10.90 -5.04 -6.05
N ALA A 109 -9.58 -5.16 -5.88
CA ALA A 109 -8.71 -5.91 -6.77
C ALA A 109 -8.99 -7.42 -6.71
N ASP A 110 -9.23 -7.99 -5.53
CA ASP A 110 -9.57 -9.41 -5.39
C ASP A 110 -10.87 -9.73 -6.13
N ARG A 111 -11.93 -8.95 -5.93
CA ARG A 111 -13.21 -9.12 -6.62
C ARG A 111 -13.04 -8.98 -8.13
N TRP A 112 -12.31 -7.95 -8.56
CA TRP A 112 -12.05 -7.71 -9.97
C TRP A 112 -11.31 -8.88 -10.62
N VAL A 113 -10.27 -9.44 -9.98
CA VAL A 113 -9.53 -10.59 -10.47
C VAL A 113 -10.42 -11.84 -10.55
N GLN A 114 -11.32 -12.04 -9.60
CA GLN A 114 -12.29 -13.13 -9.61
C GLN A 114 -13.28 -13.01 -10.78
N ASP A 115 -13.79 -11.79 -11.01
CA ASP A 115 -14.73 -11.50 -12.12
C ASP A 115 -14.07 -11.60 -13.51
N HIS A 116 -12.74 -11.43 -13.58
CA HIS A 116 -11.93 -11.51 -14.81
C HIS A 116 -11.00 -12.72 -14.81
N SER A 117 -11.47 -13.84 -14.28
CA SER A 117 -10.67 -15.07 -14.12
C SER A 117 -10.23 -15.71 -15.45
N ASP A 118 -10.81 -15.30 -16.57
CA ASP A 118 -10.42 -15.65 -17.94
C ASP A 118 -9.16 -14.93 -18.42
N LEU A 119 -8.83 -13.74 -17.87
CA LEU A 119 -7.64 -12.98 -18.22
C LEU A 119 -6.38 -13.60 -17.62
N LYS A 120 -5.34 -13.75 -18.44
CA LYS A 120 -4.03 -14.30 -18.04
C LYS A 120 -2.89 -13.56 -18.75
N GLY A 121 -1.68 -13.63 -18.17
CA GLY A 121 -0.48 -13.08 -18.79
C GLY A 121 -0.62 -11.63 -19.20
N ASP A 122 -0.25 -11.30 -20.44
CA ASP A 122 -0.28 -9.93 -20.98
C ASP A 122 -1.67 -9.30 -20.97
N ALA A 123 -2.74 -10.08 -21.23
CA ALA A 123 -4.10 -9.56 -21.22
C ALA A 123 -4.51 -9.10 -19.81
N LEU A 124 -4.16 -9.88 -18.79
CA LEU A 124 -4.37 -9.49 -17.41
C LEU A 124 -3.54 -8.22 -17.07
N ALA A 125 -2.26 -8.20 -17.45
CA ALA A 125 -1.38 -7.06 -17.19
C ALA A 125 -1.92 -5.76 -17.79
N GLN A 126 -2.38 -5.79 -19.05
CA GLN A 126 -2.97 -4.62 -19.72
C GLN A 126 -4.24 -4.12 -19.01
N ALA A 127 -5.12 -5.05 -18.60
CA ALA A 127 -6.37 -4.70 -17.95
C ALA A 127 -6.14 -4.14 -16.54
N VAL A 128 -5.18 -4.70 -15.79
CA VAL A 128 -4.75 -4.21 -14.47
C VAL A 128 -4.09 -2.83 -14.57
N ASP A 129 -3.32 -2.57 -15.61
CA ASP A 129 -2.66 -1.27 -15.80
C ASP A 129 -3.65 -0.11 -15.91
N GLN A 130 -4.85 -0.36 -16.46
CA GLN A 130 -5.91 0.64 -16.56
C GLN A 130 -6.63 0.93 -15.24
N GLN A 131 -6.42 0.13 -14.19
CA GLN A 131 -7.05 0.38 -12.90
C GLN A 131 -6.38 1.56 -12.18
N SER A 132 -7.12 2.24 -11.32
CA SER A 132 -6.64 3.38 -10.54
C SER A 132 -5.94 2.99 -9.23
N TRP A 133 -5.67 1.69 -9.02
CA TRP A 133 -5.07 1.17 -7.80
C TRP A 133 -3.61 1.60 -7.63
N ASP A 134 -3.18 1.59 -6.37
CA ASP A 134 -1.77 1.75 -6.05
C ASP A 134 -0.91 0.69 -6.77
N PRO A 135 0.32 1.02 -7.18
CA PRO A 135 1.23 0.06 -7.81
C PRO A 135 1.40 -1.25 -7.04
N SER A 136 1.37 -1.22 -5.71
CA SER A 136 1.48 -2.42 -4.86
C SER A 136 0.27 -3.34 -4.99
N VAL A 137 -0.92 -2.77 -5.07
CA VAL A 137 -2.15 -3.52 -5.29
C VAL A 137 -2.20 -4.11 -6.69
N LYS A 138 -1.80 -3.34 -7.71
CA LYS A 138 -1.64 -3.85 -9.10
C LYS A 138 -0.67 -5.04 -9.14
N ALA A 139 0.48 -4.93 -8.48
CA ALA A 139 1.47 -6.00 -8.44
C ALA A 139 0.93 -7.29 -7.78
N LEU A 140 0.11 -7.16 -6.76
CA LEU A 140 -0.49 -8.31 -6.06
C LEU A 140 -1.50 -9.08 -6.92
N THR A 141 -2.04 -8.50 -8.00
CA THR A 141 -2.92 -9.24 -8.92
C THR A 141 -2.21 -10.39 -9.64
N ALA A 142 -0.87 -10.36 -9.71
CA ALA A 142 -0.07 -11.47 -10.19
C ALA A 142 -0.12 -12.71 -9.26
N PHE A 143 -0.58 -12.53 -8.02
CA PHE A 143 -0.63 -13.55 -6.96
C PHE A 143 -2.05 -13.67 -6.39
N PRO A 144 -3.01 -14.25 -7.14
CA PRO A 144 -4.42 -14.27 -6.74
C PRO A 144 -4.66 -14.89 -5.36
N SER A 145 -3.90 -15.94 -4.98
CA SER A 145 -4.04 -16.57 -3.67
C SER A 145 -3.59 -15.66 -2.52
N VAL A 146 -2.57 -14.82 -2.72
CA VAL A 146 -2.12 -13.84 -1.74
C VAL A 146 -3.13 -12.72 -1.62
N LEU A 147 -3.60 -12.20 -2.74
CA LEU A 147 -4.59 -11.12 -2.80
C LEU A 147 -5.90 -11.56 -2.11
N ALA A 148 -6.41 -12.75 -2.44
CA ALA A 148 -7.60 -13.32 -1.82
C ALA A 148 -7.42 -13.59 -0.31
N ASN A 149 -6.22 -14.03 0.13
CA ASN A 149 -5.95 -14.15 1.55
C ASN A 149 -6.00 -12.79 2.27
N MET A 150 -5.48 -11.73 1.65
CA MET A 150 -5.54 -10.37 2.20
C MET A 150 -6.97 -9.86 2.29
N ASP A 151 -7.84 -10.16 1.31
CA ASP A 151 -9.27 -9.83 1.34
C ASP A 151 -9.99 -10.61 2.44
N LYS A 152 -9.83 -11.94 2.50
CA LYS A 152 -10.48 -12.79 3.51
C LYS A 152 -10.04 -12.47 4.94
N ASN A 153 -8.84 -11.99 5.12
CA ASN A 153 -8.26 -11.57 6.39
C ASN A 153 -8.15 -10.04 6.51
N LEU A 154 -9.19 -9.31 6.12
CA LEU A 154 -9.17 -7.85 5.99
C LEU A 154 -8.80 -7.13 7.30
N SER A 155 -9.23 -7.63 8.45
CA SER A 155 -8.84 -7.10 9.76
C SER A 155 -7.33 -7.22 9.99
N TRP A 156 -6.74 -8.37 9.66
CA TRP A 156 -5.29 -8.57 9.69
C TRP A 156 -4.58 -7.67 8.68
N THR A 157 -5.07 -7.59 7.44
CA THR A 157 -4.52 -6.74 6.37
C THR A 157 -4.49 -5.27 6.81
N SER A 158 -5.58 -4.78 7.39
CA SER A 158 -5.64 -3.41 7.92
C SER A 158 -4.69 -3.18 9.08
N SER A 159 -4.55 -4.15 9.98
CA SER A 159 -3.61 -4.06 11.11
C SER A 159 -2.16 -4.10 10.65
N LEU A 160 -1.85 -4.90 9.62
CA LEU A 160 -0.52 -4.94 9.00
C LEU A 160 -0.19 -3.60 8.34
N GLY A 161 -1.15 -3.02 7.61
CA GLY A 161 -1.00 -1.72 6.97
C GLY A 161 -0.80 -0.60 7.98
N ASP A 162 -1.52 -0.63 9.10
CA ASP A 162 -1.40 0.34 10.18
C ASP A 162 -0.03 0.25 10.88
N ALA A 163 0.41 -0.97 11.19
CA ALA A 163 1.73 -1.21 11.76
C ALA A 163 2.85 -0.80 10.78
N TYR A 164 2.75 -1.18 9.51
CA TYR A 164 3.75 -0.80 8.51
C TYR A 164 3.81 0.72 8.29
N TYR A 165 2.67 1.42 8.34
CA TYR A 165 2.63 2.88 8.20
C TYR A 165 3.27 3.61 9.38
N ASN A 166 3.08 3.12 10.61
CA ASN A 166 3.48 3.81 11.85
C ASN A 166 4.75 3.25 12.50
N GLN A 167 5.09 1.97 12.25
CA GLN A 167 6.23 1.25 12.85
C GLN A 167 7.02 0.48 11.78
N GLN A 168 7.30 1.09 10.63
CA GLN A 168 7.91 0.43 9.49
C GLN A 168 9.19 -0.35 9.85
N GLN A 169 10.09 0.28 10.62
CA GLN A 169 11.33 -0.37 11.06
C GLN A 169 11.04 -1.63 11.85
N ASP A 170 10.20 -1.54 12.87
CA ASP A 170 9.89 -2.67 13.75
C ASP A 170 9.19 -3.82 13.01
N VAL A 171 8.34 -3.50 12.02
CA VAL A 171 7.72 -4.50 11.14
C VAL A 171 8.77 -5.22 10.30
N MET A 172 9.72 -4.49 9.71
CA MET A 172 10.80 -5.09 8.91
C MET A 172 11.72 -5.95 9.77
N ASP A 173 12.03 -5.51 10.99
CA ASP A 173 12.80 -6.29 11.98
C ASP A 173 12.05 -7.56 12.39
N ALA A 174 10.75 -7.47 12.64
CA ALA A 174 9.92 -8.63 12.96
C ALA A 174 9.96 -9.69 11.85
N VAL A 175 9.94 -9.30 10.57
CA VAL A 175 10.11 -10.23 9.44
C VAL A 175 11.45 -10.96 9.53
N GLN A 176 12.55 -10.24 9.81
CA GLN A 176 13.88 -10.86 9.93
C GLN A 176 13.98 -11.80 11.13
N VAL A 177 13.40 -11.43 12.28
CA VAL A 177 13.31 -12.30 13.46
C VAL A 177 12.58 -13.61 13.12
N MET A 178 11.47 -13.54 12.39
CA MET A 178 10.70 -14.72 11.99
C MET A 178 11.49 -15.61 11.02
N ARG A 179 12.21 -15.02 10.06
CA ARG A 179 13.11 -15.76 9.15
C ARG A 179 14.22 -16.49 9.90
N GLN A 180 14.87 -15.81 10.85
CA GLN A 180 15.90 -16.44 11.70
C GLN A 180 15.35 -17.64 12.46
N LYS A 181 14.17 -17.53 13.05
CA LYS A 181 13.50 -18.64 13.75
C LYS A 181 13.22 -19.83 12.82
N ALA A 182 12.65 -19.58 11.64
CA ALA A 182 12.39 -20.62 10.65
C ALA A 182 13.69 -21.28 10.13
N GLN A 183 14.78 -20.52 10.00
CA GLN A 183 16.09 -21.06 9.60
C GLN A 183 16.69 -21.93 10.70
N GLN A 184 16.64 -21.49 11.96
CA GLN A 184 17.15 -22.24 13.11
C GLN A 184 16.45 -23.60 13.28
N THR A 185 15.19 -23.70 12.94
CA THR A 185 14.44 -24.96 12.96
C THR A 185 14.64 -25.82 11.71
N GLY A 186 15.40 -25.32 10.71
CA GLY A 186 15.64 -26.00 9.43
C GLY A 186 14.46 -25.93 8.45
N ASN A 187 13.39 -25.18 8.78
CA ASN A 187 12.21 -25.04 7.92
C ASN A 187 12.43 -24.02 6.79
N LEU A 188 13.31 -23.03 6.99
CA LEU A 188 13.68 -22.07 5.95
C LEU A 188 15.06 -22.42 5.38
N LYS A 189 15.09 -22.83 4.12
CA LYS A 189 16.30 -23.18 3.36
C LYS A 189 16.08 -22.99 1.87
N SER A 190 17.17 -22.97 1.10
CA SER A 190 17.10 -23.00 -0.36
C SER A 190 16.47 -24.30 -0.87
N THR A 191 15.65 -24.17 -1.91
CA THR A 191 14.96 -25.27 -2.60
C THR A 191 14.98 -24.98 -4.11
N PRO A 192 14.52 -25.89 -4.98
CA PRO A 192 14.34 -25.57 -6.40
C PRO A 192 13.40 -24.39 -6.70
N GLN A 193 12.60 -23.96 -5.71
CA GLN A 193 11.63 -22.89 -5.85
C GLN A 193 12.13 -21.54 -5.34
N GLN A 194 13.07 -21.54 -4.39
CA GLN A 194 13.59 -20.33 -3.76
C GLN A 194 15.06 -20.44 -3.38
N ASN A 195 15.76 -19.32 -3.46
CA ASN A 195 17.10 -19.15 -2.89
C ASN A 195 16.99 -18.41 -1.54
N VAL A 196 17.58 -18.99 -0.51
CA VAL A 196 17.68 -18.40 0.83
C VAL A 196 19.15 -18.11 1.10
N GLU A 197 19.49 -16.84 1.23
CA GLU A 197 20.84 -16.37 1.45
C GLU A 197 20.94 -15.61 2.76
N GLN A 198 22.04 -15.82 3.48
CA GLN A 198 22.34 -15.02 4.66
C GLN A 198 23.41 -13.99 4.34
N GLN A 199 23.08 -12.72 4.50
CA GLN A 199 23.96 -11.57 4.28
C GLN A 199 24.18 -10.87 5.63
N GLY A 200 25.23 -11.27 6.36
CA GLY A 200 25.42 -10.83 7.75
C GLY A 200 24.32 -11.33 8.67
N SER A 201 23.59 -10.43 9.31
CA SER A 201 22.40 -10.76 10.14
C SER A 201 21.09 -10.86 9.35
N THR A 202 21.11 -10.50 8.06
CA THR A 202 19.92 -10.43 7.20
C THR A 202 19.75 -11.74 6.44
N ILE A 203 18.53 -12.25 6.39
CA ILE A 203 18.12 -13.37 5.55
C ILE A 203 17.35 -12.83 4.37
N VAL A 204 17.83 -13.10 3.17
CA VAL A 204 17.23 -12.69 1.88
C VAL A 204 16.59 -13.91 1.24
N ILE A 205 15.36 -13.78 0.76
CA ILE A 205 14.63 -14.82 0.05
C ILE A 205 14.31 -14.32 -1.36
N GLN A 206 14.80 -15.02 -2.36
CA GLN A 206 14.58 -14.73 -3.76
C GLN A 206 14.01 -15.94 -4.51
N PRO A 207 13.23 -15.75 -5.59
CA PRO A 207 12.90 -16.86 -6.48
C PRO A 207 14.14 -17.52 -7.03
N ALA A 208 14.13 -18.86 -7.17
CA ALA A 208 15.23 -19.60 -7.82
C ALA A 208 15.25 -19.30 -9.33
N ASP A 209 14.10 -19.08 -9.95
CA ASP A 209 13.94 -18.60 -11.32
C ASP A 209 13.40 -17.15 -11.28
N PRO A 210 14.10 -16.16 -11.87
CA PRO A 210 13.65 -14.76 -11.83
C PRO A 210 12.32 -14.50 -12.57
N GLN A 211 11.87 -15.44 -13.41
CA GLN A 211 10.62 -15.33 -14.17
C GLN A 211 9.43 -16.01 -13.49
N ILE A 212 9.69 -16.85 -12.47
CA ILE A 212 8.66 -17.67 -11.81
C ILE A 212 8.78 -17.53 -10.30
N VAL A 213 7.74 -17.02 -9.67
CA VAL A 213 7.66 -16.88 -8.22
C VAL A 213 6.76 -17.97 -7.64
N TYR A 214 7.29 -18.72 -6.68
CA TYR A 214 6.51 -19.66 -5.90
C TYR A 214 6.17 -19.02 -4.55
N VAL A 215 4.88 -18.93 -4.26
CA VAL A 215 4.43 -18.49 -2.94
C VAL A 215 4.45 -19.69 -2.01
N PRO A 216 5.26 -19.67 -0.93
CA PRO A 216 5.28 -20.78 0.02
C PRO A 216 3.95 -20.86 0.78
N ALA A 217 3.41 -22.08 0.87
CA ALA A 217 2.28 -22.41 1.74
C ALA A 217 2.82 -23.06 3.02
N TYR A 218 2.39 -22.55 4.18
CA TYR A 218 2.81 -23.05 5.48
C TYR A 218 1.79 -22.72 6.57
N ASP A 219 1.92 -23.40 7.70
CA ASP A 219 1.21 -23.00 8.91
C ASP A 219 2.04 -21.93 9.63
N PRO A 220 1.60 -20.66 9.60
CA PRO A 220 2.36 -19.56 10.21
C PRO A 220 2.45 -19.64 11.74
N TRP A 221 1.73 -20.57 12.35
CA TRP A 221 1.71 -20.75 13.80
C TRP A 221 2.61 -21.90 14.26
N LEU A 222 3.12 -22.72 13.32
CA LEU A 222 3.95 -23.89 13.59
C LEU A 222 5.35 -23.85 12.95
N VAL A 223 5.48 -23.23 11.78
CA VAL A 223 6.70 -23.27 10.94
C VAL A 223 7.94 -22.71 11.63
N TYR A 224 7.76 -21.86 12.61
CA TYR A 224 8.86 -21.18 13.34
C TYR A 224 9.41 -21.98 14.53
N GLY A 225 8.99 -23.24 14.71
CA GLY A 225 9.52 -24.17 15.72
C GLY A 225 8.91 -24.02 17.13
N TYR A 226 8.04 -23.07 17.34
CA TYR A 226 7.24 -22.93 18.56
C TYR A 226 5.86 -22.37 18.19
N PRO A 227 4.83 -22.70 18.96
CA PRO A 227 3.49 -22.20 18.69
C PRO A 227 3.43 -20.67 18.81
N ILE A 228 2.91 -20.02 17.79
CA ILE A 228 2.58 -18.60 17.81
C ILE A 228 1.07 -18.50 17.94
N THR A 229 0.59 -17.61 18.78
CA THR A 229 -0.85 -17.33 18.87
C THR A 229 -1.32 -16.72 17.55
N PRO A 230 -2.33 -17.31 16.90
CA PRO A 230 -2.91 -16.74 15.69
C PRO A 230 -3.37 -15.29 15.87
N TRP A 231 -3.28 -14.49 14.82
CA TRP A 231 -3.91 -13.18 14.81
C TRP A 231 -5.43 -13.36 15.02
N PRO A 232 -6.08 -12.51 15.80
CA PRO A 232 -7.52 -12.63 16.08
C PRO A 232 -8.33 -12.71 14.78
N TYR A 233 -9.24 -13.69 14.72
CA TYR A 233 -10.12 -13.94 13.57
C TYR A 233 -9.40 -14.32 12.26
N TRP A 234 -8.15 -14.83 12.35
CA TRP A 234 -7.43 -15.31 11.17
C TRP A 234 -8.15 -16.47 10.50
N TYR A 235 -8.41 -16.32 9.20
CA TYR A 235 -8.95 -17.36 8.33
C TYR A 235 -7.82 -18.08 7.58
N GLN A 236 -7.78 -19.40 7.67
CA GLN A 236 -6.82 -20.25 6.95
C GLN A 236 -7.20 -20.33 5.46
N TYR A 237 -6.52 -19.57 4.61
CA TYR A 237 -6.84 -19.53 3.20
C TYR A 237 -6.16 -20.68 2.44
N PRO A 238 -6.92 -21.55 1.73
CA PRO A 238 -6.37 -22.62 0.91
C PRO A 238 -5.44 -22.04 -0.17
N GLY A 239 -4.30 -22.67 -0.41
CA GLY A 239 -3.34 -22.25 -1.43
C GLY A 239 -2.13 -21.49 -0.88
N ILE A 240 -2.24 -20.87 0.30
CA ILE A 240 -1.08 -20.32 1.03
C ILE A 240 -0.96 -20.90 2.44
N TRP A 241 -1.93 -21.69 2.90
CA TRP A 241 -1.88 -22.41 4.16
C TRP A 241 -1.55 -23.88 3.95
N TYR A 242 -0.67 -24.42 4.78
CA TYR A 242 -0.33 -25.84 4.80
C TYR A 242 -0.13 -26.29 6.26
N GLY A 243 -0.88 -27.28 6.70
CA GLY A 243 -0.96 -27.71 8.11
C GLY A 243 0.24 -28.51 8.63
N GLY A 244 1.42 -28.37 8.02
CA GLY A 244 2.66 -29.02 8.46
C GLY A 244 3.67 -28.02 9.02
N PRO A 245 4.71 -28.51 9.73
CA PRO A 245 5.73 -27.66 10.34
C PRO A 245 6.78 -27.13 9.32
N TYR A 246 6.65 -27.41 8.06
CA TYR A 246 7.58 -27.05 6.97
C TYR A 246 6.87 -26.28 5.85
N LEU A 247 7.66 -25.74 4.89
CA LEU A 247 7.13 -25.07 3.73
C LEU A 247 6.70 -26.10 2.66
N SER A 248 5.58 -25.81 2.02
CA SER A 248 5.13 -26.47 0.80
C SER A 248 5.04 -25.43 -0.32
N PHE A 249 5.24 -25.88 -1.56
CA PHE A 249 5.16 -25.00 -2.73
C PHE A 249 4.13 -25.56 -3.70
N GLY A 250 3.19 -24.70 -4.11
CA GLY A 250 2.17 -25.01 -5.12
C GLY A 250 2.65 -24.69 -6.53
N VAL A 251 1.76 -24.14 -7.34
CA VAL A 251 2.07 -23.68 -8.70
C VAL A 251 2.91 -22.40 -8.65
N GLY A 252 3.82 -22.26 -9.61
CA GLY A 252 4.59 -21.02 -9.79
C GLY A 252 3.77 -19.97 -10.56
N PHE A 253 3.97 -18.72 -10.20
CA PHE A 253 3.36 -17.58 -10.85
C PHE A 253 4.37 -16.94 -11.80
N GLY A 254 4.07 -16.87 -13.10
CA GLY A 254 4.89 -16.18 -14.09
C GLY A 254 4.82 -14.67 -13.89
N VAL A 255 5.96 -14.04 -13.62
CA VAL A 255 6.05 -12.60 -13.37
C VAL A 255 6.68 -11.83 -14.52
N GLY A 256 7.19 -12.52 -15.52
CA GLY A 256 7.82 -11.91 -16.71
C GLY A 256 6.87 -11.05 -17.54
N PHE A 257 5.59 -11.39 -17.60
CA PHE A 257 4.55 -10.63 -18.31
C PHE A 257 4.36 -9.21 -17.80
N TYR A 258 4.73 -8.94 -16.57
CA TYR A 258 4.57 -7.64 -15.93
C TYR A 258 5.81 -6.76 -16.04
N GLY A 259 6.88 -7.25 -16.70
CA GLY A 259 8.18 -6.55 -16.77
C GLY A 259 8.15 -5.22 -17.53
N GLY A 260 7.17 -5.02 -18.43
CA GLY A 260 6.98 -3.77 -19.16
C GLY A 260 6.22 -2.68 -18.38
N TYR A 261 5.65 -3.02 -17.21
CA TYR A 261 4.85 -2.11 -16.40
C TYR A 261 5.64 -1.60 -15.20
N GLY A 262 5.52 -0.30 -14.89
CA GLY A 262 6.20 0.32 -13.76
C GLY A 262 5.83 -0.30 -12.40
N TRP A 263 4.68 -0.97 -12.29
CA TRP A 263 4.23 -1.68 -11.09
C TRP A 263 4.64 -3.18 -11.05
N GLY A 264 5.30 -3.68 -12.09
CA GLY A 264 5.66 -5.09 -12.21
C GLY A 264 6.64 -5.58 -11.13
N TRP A 265 6.79 -6.90 -11.04
CA TRP A 265 7.57 -7.62 -10.03
C TRP A 265 8.97 -7.05 -9.79
N HIS A 266 9.73 -6.79 -10.87
CA HIS A 266 11.13 -6.37 -10.78
C HIS A 266 11.35 -4.97 -10.22
N ASN A 267 10.28 -4.19 -10.08
CA ASN A 267 10.34 -2.85 -9.51
C ASN A 267 10.18 -2.83 -7.98
N TRP A 268 9.93 -3.98 -7.37
CA TRP A 268 9.71 -4.13 -5.94
C TRP A 268 10.87 -4.86 -5.26
N GLY A 269 11.20 -4.44 -4.06
CA GLY A 269 12.20 -5.08 -3.22
C GLY A 269 12.18 -4.52 -1.80
N THR A 270 13.10 -5.02 -1.00
CA THR A 270 13.34 -4.57 0.36
C THR A 270 14.78 -4.10 0.51
N ASN A 271 14.98 -3.03 1.25
CA ASN A 271 16.28 -2.68 1.79
C ASN A 271 16.26 -2.98 3.29
N TRP A 272 16.70 -4.16 3.65
CA TRP A 272 16.68 -4.63 5.04
C TRP A 272 17.58 -3.81 5.96
N HIS A 273 18.69 -3.25 5.43
CA HIS A 273 19.61 -2.43 6.21
C HIS A 273 18.96 -1.09 6.63
N ASN A 274 18.21 -0.50 5.74
CA ASN A 274 17.52 0.78 5.99
C ASN A 274 16.07 0.58 6.45
N HIS A 275 15.60 -0.67 6.60
CA HIS A 275 14.23 -1.03 7.01
C HIS A 275 13.14 -0.38 6.15
N VAL A 276 13.33 -0.40 4.82
CA VAL A 276 12.40 0.22 3.87
C VAL A 276 12.01 -0.74 2.74
N VAL A 277 10.79 -0.59 2.27
CA VAL A 277 10.37 -1.12 0.98
C VAL A 277 10.92 -0.22 -0.13
N VAL A 278 11.40 -0.85 -1.20
CA VAL A 278 11.92 -0.17 -2.39
C VAL A 278 10.94 -0.39 -3.54
N TYR A 279 10.61 0.69 -4.23
CA TYR A 279 9.80 0.69 -5.43
C TYR A 279 10.43 1.59 -6.50
N ASN A 280 10.66 1.08 -7.71
CA ASN A 280 11.36 1.80 -8.78
C ASN A 280 12.69 2.44 -8.31
N HIS A 281 13.51 1.65 -7.60
CA HIS A 281 14.81 2.07 -7.04
C HIS A 281 14.75 3.19 -5.98
N ASN A 282 13.56 3.58 -5.54
CA ASN A 282 13.36 4.59 -4.50
C ASN A 282 12.68 4.00 -3.27
N THR A 283 12.86 4.64 -2.11
CA THR A 283 12.08 4.29 -0.93
C THR A 283 10.59 4.50 -1.22
N TYR A 284 9.80 3.46 -0.97
CA TYR A 284 8.36 3.53 -1.10
C TYR A 284 7.75 4.21 0.12
N TYR A 285 6.94 5.22 -0.13
CA TYR A 285 6.11 5.88 0.89
C TYR A 285 4.65 5.72 0.51
N SER A 286 3.88 5.10 1.39
CA SER A 286 2.43 4.93 1.17
C SER A 286 1.75 6.30 1.11
N ARG A 287 0.92 6.48 0.07
CA ARG A 287 0.05 7.65 -0.10
C ARG A 287 -1.41 7.31 0.20
N SER A 288 -1.63 6.31 1.04
CA SER A 288 -2.97 5.87 1.39
C SER A 288 -3.73 6.96 2.16
N ASN A 289 -4.81 7.44 1.57
CA ASN A 289 -5.72 8.36 2.25
C ASN A 289 -6.36 7.74 3.49
N THR A 290 -6.53 6.42 3.52
CA THR A 290 -7.08 5.70 4.67
C THR A 290 -6.22 5.92 5.91
N PHE A 291 -4.91 5.68 5.82
CA PHE A 291 -4.00 5.82 6.95
C PHE A 291 -3.59 7.27 7.20
N TYR A 292 -3.40 8.06 6.14
CA TYR A 292 -3.15 9.50 6.25
C TYR A 292 -4.29 10.21 6.98
N ASN A 293 -5.53 9.97 6.59
CA ASN A 293 -6.69 10.58 7.22
C ASN A 293 -6.92 10.06 8.63
N ARG A 294 -6.67 8.76 8.89
CA ARG A 294 -6.72 8.17 10.22
C ARG A 294 -5.72 8.84 11.15
N ASN A 295 -4.47 8.99 10.72
CA ASN A 295 -3.43 9.60 11.52
C ASN A 295 -3.64 11.11 11.73
N ASN A 296 -4.06 11.83 10.71
CA ASN A 296 -4.47 13.24 10.87
C ASN A 296 -5.66 13.38 11.80
N TYR A 297 -6.58 12.45 11.74
CA TYR A 297 -7.70 12.36 12.66
C TYR A 297 -7.23 12.14 14.10
N TYR A 298 -6.31 11.22 14.34
CA TYR A 298 -5.73 10.97 15.65
C TYR A 298 -4.90 12.15 16.15
N HIS A 299 -4.21 12.88 15.28
CA HIS A 299 -3.40 14.03 15.65
C HIS A 299 -4.19 15.34 15.78
N ASN A 300 -5.28 15.53 15.02
CA ASN A 300 -6.02 16.80 14.96
C ASN A 300 -7.40 16.76 15.64
N GLY A 301 -7.79 15.67 16.27
CA GLY A 301 -8.95 15.61 17.16
C GLY A 301 -10.33 15.79 16.52
N GLY A 302 -10.50 15.52 15.23
CA GLY A 302 -11.74 15.88 14.56
C GLY A 302 -12.29 14.92 13.53
N TYR A 303 -12.74 13.73 13.89
CA TYR A 303 -13.85 13.07 13.19
C TYR A 303 -14.34 11.83 13.97
N ARG A 304 -15.51 11.90 14.59
CA ARG A 304 -16.15 10.74 15.20
C ARG A 304 -17.06 10.08 14.16
N GLY A 305 -16.91 8.78 13.93
CA GLY A 305 -18.02 7.99 13.42
C GLY A 305 -17.74 6.96 12.33
N ALA A 306 -16.60 6.96 11.62
CA ALA A 306 -16.39 6.03 10.52
C ALA A 306 -15.90 4.63 10.98
N GLU A 307 -15.02 4.55 11.96
CA GLU A 307 -14.44 3.26 12.40
C GLU A 307 -15.42 2.35 13.16
N SER A 308 -16.30 2.93 13.99
CA SER A 308 -17.28 2.12 14.73
C SER A 308 -18.35 1.52 13.82
N ASN A 309 -18.55 2.07 12.64
CA ASN A 309 -19.53 1.59 11.67
C ASN A 309 -18.94 0.53 10.74
N VAL A 310 -17.69 0.68 10.31
CA VAL A 310 -17.01 -0.33 9.47
C VAL A 310 -16.80 -1.62 10.26
N ASN A 311 -16.25 -1.54 11.48
CA ASN A 311 -16.05 -2.73 12.32
C ASN A 311 -17.37 -3.35 12.80
N ARG A 312 -18.43 -2.56 13.01
CA ARG A 312 -19.77 -3.09 13.35
C ARG A 312 -20.45 -3.75 12.17
N ASN A 313 -20.33 -3.18 10.98
CA ASN A 313 -20.94 -3.76 9.77
C ASN A 313 -20.22 -5.04 9.36
N LEU A 314 -18.89 -5.10 9.45
CA LEU A 314 -18.11 -6.31 9.18
C LEU A 314 -18.39 -7.42 10.21
N ALA A 315 -18.62 -7.08 11.47
CA ALA A 315 -19.01 -8.05 12.50
C ALA A 315 -20.46 -8.55 12.35
N GLN A 316 -21.33 -7.79 11.68
CA GLN A 316 -22.73 -8.19 11.42
C GLN A 316 -22.88 -8.98 10.10
N GLU A 317 -21.97 -8.84 9.14
CA GLU A 317 -22.00 -9.60 7.88
C GLU A 317 -21.37 -11.01 8.00
N HIS A 318 -20.62 -11.27 9.07
CA HIS A 318 -19.90 -12.54 9.28
C HIS A 318 -20.25 -13.24 10.61
N GLY A 319 -21.33 -12.84 11.29
CA GLY A 319 -21.86 -13.46 12.51
C GLY A 319 -22.90 -14.54 12.23
#